data_cf299b6da0793c6da7ece0b201bc000e
#
_entry.id   cf299b6da0793c6da7ece0b201bc000e
#
_cell.length_a   1.000
_cell.length_b   1.000
_cell.length_c   1.000
_cell.angle_alpha   90.00
_cell.angle_beta   90.00
_cell.angle_gamma   90.00
#
_symmetry.space_group_name_H-M   'P 1'
#
loop_
_entity.id
_entity.type
_entity.pdbx_description
1 polymer ?
#
loop_
_entity_poly.entity_id
_entity_poly.type
_entity_poly.pdbx_seq_one_letter_code
_entity_poly.pdbx_strand_id
1 'polypeptide(L)'
;MSFARSNATANAKIVARVVLGRRAETTTTTTRTTRVAIRAKGKKDDEDDEIDPEEIELDAMERMEKTMDAIANDFSTVRTGRANAAILDRIEVDYYGAPTPLKTIANASVPDAQTITIQPFDKSAIGDIERAINASDIGLNPMNDGNVNRLNVPPLTEERRKELAKLVSKLGEDGKVALRNVRRDAMKSYDKLEKGGSLGEDQIAALKKSMDDLTASYVKKVEEATKAKETELQQV
;
A
#
# COMPACT_ATOMS: atom_id res chain seq x y z
N MET A 1 -14.39 -59.26 -37.63
CA MET A 1 -15.30 -59.57 -36.49
C MET A 1 -15.34 -58.30 -35.66
N SER A 2 -16.26 -57.41 -35.95
CA SER A 2 -17.69 -57.36 -35.60
C SER A 2 -17.86 -57.28 -34.08
N PHE A 3 -18.32 -56.24 -33.55
CA PHE A 3 -19.58 -55.69 -33.14
C PHE A 3 -19.28 -54.48 -32.21
N ALA A 4 -19.67 -53.34 -32.50
CA ALA A 4 -20.95 -52.67 -32.63
C ALA A 4 -21.42 -52.01 -31.33
N ARG A 5 -21.61 -50.68 -31.42
CA ARG A 5 -22.88 -49.95 -31.14
C ARG A 5 -23.34 -49.97 -29.69
N SER A 6 -23.84 -48.95 -29.08
CA SER A 6 -24.67 -47.82 -29.44
C SER A 6 -25.25 -47.23 -28.18
N ASN A 7 -25.50 -45.98 -28.15
CA ASN A 7 -26.67 -45.22 -27.65
C ASN A 7 -26.23 -43.95 -27.00
N ALA A 8 -26.30 -42.80 -27.56
CA ALA A 8 -27.34 -42.06 -28.27
C ALA A 8 -28.60 -41.80 -27.41
N THR A 9 -28.74 -40.53 -27.18
CA THR A 9 -30.00 -39.76 -27.19
C THR A 9 -31.07 -40.07 -26.13
N ALA A 10 -31.43 -38.98 -25.53
CA ALA A 10 -32.75 -38.42 -25.28
C ALA A 10 -32.70 -37.61 -23.97
N ASN A 11 -33.14 -36.42 -23.87
CA ASN A 11 -34.45 -35.97 -24.23
C ASN A 11 -34.54 -34.43 -24.35
N ALA A 12 -35.03 -34.05 -25.43
CA ALA A 12 -35.54 -32.73 -25.74
C ALA A 12 -37.04 -32.64 -25.34
N LYS A 13 -37.46 -31.41 -25.11
CA LYS A 13 -38.82 -30.87 -25.36
C LYS A 13 -39.96 -31.33 -24.42
N ILE A 14 -40.46 -30.34 -23.70
CA ILE A 14 -41.91 -30.09 -23.52
C ILE A 14 -42.04 -28.54 -23.50
N VAL A 15 -42.30 -27.92 -24.57
CA VAL A 15 -43.52 -27.60 -25.28
C VAL A 15 -44.55 -26.88 -24.43
N ALA A 16 -44.74 -25.65 -24.85
CA ALA A 16 -45.75 -24.66 -24.50
C ALA A 16 -47.15 -25.24 -24.61
N ARG A 17 -48.03 -24.81 -23.72
CA ARG A 17 -49.46 -24.73 -24.03
C ARG A 17 -50.10 -23.53 -23.34
N VAL A 18 -50.47 -22.63 -24.18
CA VAL A 18 -51.39 -21.50 -24.03
C VAL A 18 -52.74 -21.99 -23.53
N VAL A 19 -53.36 -21.31 -22.58
CA VAL A 19 -54.81 -21.11 -22.53
C VAL A 19 -55.11 -19.76 -21.91
N LEU A 20 -55.85 -19.03 -22.71
CA LEU A 20 -56.56 -17.76 -22.52
C LEU A 20 -57.33 -17.64 -21.21
N GLY A 21 -57.35 -16.44 -20.70
CA GLY A 21 -58.57 -15.80 -20.28
C GLY A 21 -58.81 -15.74 -18.79
N ARG A 22 -58.61 -14.56 -18.24
CA ARG A 22 -59.65 -13.83 -17.53
C ARG A 22 -59.21 -12.40 -17.20
N ARG A 23 -60.05 -11.53 -17.59
CA ARG A 23 -60.08 -10.08 -17.40
C ARG A 23 -60.49 -9.81 -15.94
N ALA A 24 -59.98 -8.69 -15.45
CA ALA A 24 -60.47 -7.85 -14.36
C ALA A 24 -59.55 -7.90 -13.11
N GLU A 25 -59.06 -6.83 -12.82
CA GLU A 25 -59.32 -5.83 -11.84
C GLU A 25 -58.02 -5.08 -11.51
N THR A 26 -58.00 -3.85 -11.93
CA THR A 26 -57.03 -2.85 -11.53
C THR A 26 -57.16 -2.58 -10.04
N THR A 27 -56.31 -3.19 -9.26
CA THR A 27 -56.05 -2.73 -7.89
C THR A 27 -54.75 -1.94 -7.91
N THR A 28 -54.90 -0.64 -7.92
CA THR A 28 -53.83 0.35 -7.77
C THR A 28 -53.28 0.18 -6.35
N THR A 29 -52.28 -0.69 -6.20
CA THR A 29 -51.50 -0.75 -4.96
C THR A 29 -50.50 0.39 -4.99
N THR A 30 -50.91 1.50 -4.38
CA THR A 30 -50.06 2.62 -4.04
C THR A 30 -48.92 2.09 -3.16
N THR A 31 -47.81 1.78 -3.80
CA THR A 31 -46.54 1.47 -3.06
C THR A 31 -46.13 2.74 -2.36
N ARG A 32 -46.49 2.80 -1.10
CA ARG A 32 -46.07 3.83 -0.15
C ARG A 32 -44.54 3.68 -0.01
N THR A 33 -43.83 4.41 -0.85
CA THR A 33 -42.37 4.55 -0.73
C THR A 33 -42.10 5.14 0.65
N THR A 34 -41.77 4.29 1.57
CA THR A 34 -41.25 4.69 2.89
C THR A 34 -39.91 5.38 2.61
N ARG A 35 -39.96 6.70 2.48
CA ARG A 35 -38.75 7.53 2.60
C ARG A 35 -38.18 7.21 3.96
N VAL A 36 -37.16 6.35 3.97
CA VAL A 36 -36.23 6.27 5.09
C VAL A 36 -35.62 7.65 5.18
N ALA A 37 -36.16 8.44 6.09
CA ALA A 37 -35.52 9.68 6.52
C ALA A 37 -34.14 9.24 7.04
N ILE A 38 -33.11 9.56 6.28
CA ILE A 38 -31.73 9.57 6.78
C ILE A 38 -31.78 10.63 7.87
N ARG A 39 -32.03 10.15 9.07
CA ARG A 39 -31.93 10.96 10.28
C ARG A 39 -30.49 11.44 10.29
N ALA A 40 -30.26 12.70 9.96
CA ALA A 40 -29.03 13.39 10.17
C ALA A 40 -28.57 13.02 11.59
N LYS A 41 -27.44 12.33 11.65
CA LYS A 41 -26.82 11.89 12.89
C LYS A 41 -26.65 13.14 13.72
N GLY A 42 -27.45 13.22 14.75
CA GLY A 42 -27.44 14.33 15.69
C GLY A 42 -26.00 14.57 16.14
N LYS A 43 -25.70 15.84 16.27
CA LYS A 43 -24.69 16.40 17.12
C LYS A 43 -24.38 15.39 18.23
N LYS A 44 -23.18 14.82 18.18
CA LYS A 44 -22.65 14.05 19.29
C LYS A 44 -22.61 15.05 20.44
N ASP A 45 -23.46 14.83 21.40
CA ASP A 45 -23.39 15.53 22.65
C ASP A 45 -21.96 15.35 23.14
N ASP A 46 -21.34 16.48 23.47
CA ASP A 46 -20.04 16.55 24.11
C ASP A 46 -20.20 15.84 25.47
N GLU A 47 -20.03 14.51 25.49
CA GLU A 47 -19.60 13.84 26.71
C GLU A 47 -18.19 14.41 26.92
N ASP A 48 -18.02 15.16 28.02
CA ASP A 48 -16.75 15.55 28.57
C ASP A 48 -16.00 14.26 28.98
N ASP A 49 -15.51 13.53 28.01
CA ASP A 49 -14.45 12.55 28.23
C ASP A 49 -13.26 13.37 28.74
N GLU A 50 -12.88 13.19 29.99
CA GLU A 50 -11.62 13.67 30.56
C GLU A 50 -10.51 13.10 29.66
N ILE A 51 -10.18 13.84 28.61
CA ILE A 51 -9.11 13.46 27.67
C ILE A 51 -7.82 13.65 28.45
N ASP A 52 -7.19 12.56 28.82
CA ASP A 52 -5.89 12.58 29.48
C ASP A 52 -4.84 13.21 28.55
N PRO A 53 -4.04 14.17 29.04
CA PRO A 53 -2.99 14.80 28.23
C PRO A 53 -1.95 13.79 27.72
N GLU A 54 -1.73 12.68 28.45
CA GLU A 54 -0.85 11.60 28.03
C GLU A 54 -1.41 10.84 26.81
N GLU A 55 -2.74 10.70 26.72
CA GLU A 55 -3.41 10.06 25.59
C GLU A 55 -3.26 10.90 24.31
N ILE A 56 -3.33 12.23 24.43
CA ILE A 56 -3.09 13.13 23.29
C ILE A 56 -1.65 13.00 22.77
N GLU A 57 -0.69 12.90 23.68
CA GLU A 57 0.73 12.74 23.30
C GLU A 57 0.97 11.38 22.62
N LEU A 58 0.38 10.31 23.15
CA LEU A 58 0.46 8.96 22.56
C LEU A 58 -0.19 8.91 21.16
N ASP A 59 -1.42 9.48 21.01
CA ASP A 59 -2.07 9.55 19.68
C ASP A 59 -1.21 10.34 18.68
N ALA A 60 -0.66 11.46 19.12
CA ALA A 60 0.22 12.26 18.28
C ALA A 60 1.50 11.49 17.88
N MET A 61 2.12 10.78 18.81
CA MET A 61 3.29 9.93 18.53
C MET A 61 2.94 8.83 17.52
N GLU A 62 1.86 8.10 17.73
CA GLU A 62 1.43 7.03 16.83
C GLU A 62 1.15 7.56 15.42
N ARG A 63 0.50 8.72 15.30
CA ARG A 63 0.24 9.37 14.01
C ARG A 63 1.52 9.87 13.35
N MET A 64 2.50 10.36 14.11
CA MET A 64 3.81 10.75 13.59
C MET A 64 4.59 9.53 13.11
N GLU A 65 4.57 8.41 13.83
CA GLU A 65 5.20 7.16 13.41
C GLU A 65 4.56 6.62 12.13
N LYS A 66 3.24 6.55 12.04
CA LYS A 66 2.52 6.18 10.82
C LYS A 66 2.89 7.07 9.63
N THR A 67 3.11 8.36 9.89
CA THR A 67 3.57 9.29 8.85
C THR A 67 4.99 8.96 8.39
N MET A 68 5.88 8.61 9.32
CA MET A 68 7.25 8.17 8.98
C MET A 68 7.25 6.88 8.17
N ASP A 69 6.42 5.91 8.54
CA ASP A 69 6.28 4.65 7.80
C ASP A 69 5.72 4.89 6.38
N ALA A 70 4.75 5.79 6.25
CA ALA A 70 4.22 6.17 4.94
C ALA A 70 5.31 6.80 4.06
N ILE A 71 6.11 7.73 4.59
CA ILE A 71 7.24 8.35 3.88
C ILE A 71 8.30 7.30 3.51
N ALA A 72 8.62 6.37 4.40
CA ALA A 72 9.57 5.31 4.13
C ALA A 72 9.08 4.38 2.99
N ASN A 73 7.78 4.06 2.98
CA ASN A 73 7.15 3.30 1.91
C ASN A 73 7.17 4.08 0.59
N ASP A 74 6.85 5.38 0.60
CA ASP A 74 6.91 6.23 -0.58
C ASP A 74 8.33 6.32 -1.13
N PHE A 75 9.34 6.47 -0.26
CA PHE A 75 10.74 6.45 -0.67
C PHE A 75 11.20 5.10 -1.21
N SER A 76 10.61 3.99 -0.76
CA SER A 76 10.91 2.65 -1.28
C SER A 76 10.36 2.43 -2.70
N THR A 77 9.24 3.09 -3.04
CA THR A 77 8.67 3.05 -4.39
C THR A 77 9.50 3.82 -5.41
N VAL A 78 10.30 4.80 -4.96
CA VAL A 78 11.20 5.56 -5.84
C VAL A 78 12.38 4.67 -6.23
N ARG A 79 12.40 4.21 -7.49
CA ARG A 79 13.49 3.40 -8.03
C ARG A 79 14.76 4.25 -8.18
N THR A 80 15.74 3.98 -7.34
CA THR A 80 17.02 4.73 -7.34
C THR A 80 18.02 4.27 -8.40
N GLY A 81 17.65 3.29 -9.25
CA GLY A 81 18.58 2.70 -10.23
C GLY A 81 19.59 1.74 -9.61
N ARG A 82 19.54 1.54 -8.29
CA ARG A 82 20.31 0.49 -7.62
C ARG A 82 19.55 -0.82 -7.64
N ALA A 83 20.29 -1.89 -7.79
CA ALA A 83 19.79 -3.24 -7.64
C ALA A 83 19.27 -3.43 -6.20
N ASN A 84 18.00 -3.78 -6.05
CA ASN A 84 17.39 -4.10 -4.77
C ASN A 84 16.63 -5.43 -4.88
N ALA A 85 16.98 -6.36 -4.01
CA ALA A 85 16.32 -7.67 -3.99
C ALA A 85 14.81 -7.58 -3.69
N ALA A 86 14.35 -6.54 -2.98
CA ALA A 86 12.94 -6.31 -2.70
C ALA A 86 12.04 -6.12 -3.95
N ILE A 87 12.64 -5.77 -5.09
CA ILE A 87 11.91 -5.68 -6.37
C ILE A 87 11.38 -7.06 -6.79
N LEU A 88 12.08 -8.11 -6.40
CA LEU A 88 11.75 -9.50 -6.73
C LEU A 88 10.69 -10.11 -5.82
N ASP A 89 10.39 -9.51 -4.67
CA ASP A 89 9.41 -10.03 -3.70
C ASP A 89 7.98 -10.08 -4.26
N ARG A 90 7.70 -9.34 -5.34
CA ARG A 90 6.40 -9.30 -6.01
C ARG A 90 6.25 -10.34 -7.12
N ILE A 91 7.32 -11.09 -7.43
CA ILE A 91 7.31 -12.07 -8.52
C ILE A 91 6.82 -13.40 -7.98
N GLU A 92 5.78 -13.91 -8.61
CA GLU A 92 5.30 -15.27 -8.43
C GLU A 92 5.77 -16.14 -9.58
N VAL A 93 6.33 -17.28 -9.27
CA VAL A 93 6.84 -18.26 -10.23
C VAL A 93 5.95 -19.49 -10.18
N ASP A 94 5.59 -20.03 -11.34
CA ASP A 94 4.89 -21.30 -11.44
C ASP A 94 5.87 -22.45 -11.10
N TYR A 95 5.88 -22.86 -9.86
CA TYR A 95 6.73 -23.96 -9.40
C TYR A 95 5.87 -25.21 -9.20
N TYR A 96 6.11 -26.25 -10.06
CA TYR A 96 5.31 -27.48 -10.12
C TYR A 96 3.79 -27.26 -10.25
N GLY A 97 3.37 -26.22 -10.97
CA GLY A 97 1.97 -25.91 -11.21
C GLY A 97 1.28 -25.14 -10.07
N ALA A 98 2.04 -24.63 -9.10
CA ALA A 98 1.55 -23.76 -8.05
C ALA A 98 2.27 -22.41 -8.09
N PRO A 99 1.56 -21.27 -8.05
CA PRO A 99 2.18 -19.95 -7.96
C PRO A 99 2.90 -19.83 -6.60
N THR A 100 4.20 -19.69 -6.63
CA THR A 100 5.04 -19.62 -5.43
C THR A 100 5.90 -18.35 -5.49
N PRO A 101 5.99 -17.58 -4.40
CA PRO A 101 6.84 -16.39 -4.34
C PRO A 101 8.30 -16.74 -4.62
N LEU A 102 8.97 -15.96 -5.47
CA LEU A 102 10.37 -16.20 -5.87
C LEU A 102 11.31 -16.35 -4.67
N LYS A 103 11.08 -15.60 -3.59
CA LYS A 103 11.85 -15.65 -2.35
C LYS A 103 11.88 -17.04 -1.68
N THR A 104 10.85 -17.85 -1.90
CA THR A 104 10.76 -19.22 -1.34
C THR A 104 11.58 -20.22 -2.15
N ILE A 105 11.79 -19.96 -3.44
CA ILE A 105 12.41 -20.90 -4.40
C ILE A 105 13.88 -20.56 -4.66
N ALA A 106 14.26 -19.29 -4.48
CA ALA A 106 15.59 -18.81 -4.82
C ALA A 106 16.12 -17.82 -3.78
N ASN A 107 17.44 -17.76 -3.66
CA ASN A 107 18.14 -16.73 -2.90
C ASN A 107 18.51 -15.57 -3.83
N ALA A 108 18.07 -14.37 -3.52
CA ALA A 108 18.43 -13.16 -4.24
C ALA A 108 19.57 -12.45 -3.51
N SER A 109 20.67 -12.21 -4.20
CA SER A 109 21.82 -11.45 -3.70
C SER A 109 22.16 -10.30 -4.64
N VAL A 110 22.74 -9.25 -4.07
CA VAL A 110 23.15 -8.04 -4.81
C VAL A 110 24.66 -7.91 -4.69
N PRO A 111 25.45 -8.57 -5.57
CA PRO A 111 26.90 -8.47 -5.52
C PRO A 111 27.39 -7.06 -5.89
N ASP A 112 26.72 -6.42 -6.84
CA ASP A 112 27.05 -5.09 -7.37
C ASP A 112 25.86 -4.15 -7.30
N ALA A 113 26.11 -2.86 -7.32
CA ALA A 113 25.05 -1.83 -7.27
C ALA A 113 24.03 -1.91 -8.41
N GLN A 114 24.36 -2.58 -9.51
CA GLN A 114 23.54 -2.67 -10.73
C GLN A 114 23.15 -4.10 -11.08
N THR A 115 23.63 -5.11 -10.33
CA THR A 115 23.40 -6.52 -10.66
C THR A 115 22.70 -7.24 -9.53
N ILE A 116 21.58 -7.89 -9.83
CA ILE A 116 20.92 -8.82 -8.92
C ILE A 116 21.21 -10.23 -9.40
N THR A 117 21.71 -11.06 -8.51
CA THR A 117 21.96 -12.48 -8.80
C THR A 117 20.91 -13.31 -8.07
N ILE A 118 20.16 -14.10 -8.82
CA ILE A 118 19.16 -15.03 -8.32
C ILE A 118 19.73 -16.43 -8.41
N GLN A 119 19.92 -17.07 -7.27
CA GLN A 119 20.38 -18.43 -7.15
C GLN A 119 19.21 -19.32 -6.73
N PRO A 120 18.61 -20.10 -7.63
CA PRO A 120 17.55 -21.02 -7.29
C PRO A 120 18.09 -22.18 -6.45
N PHE A 121 17.28 -22.72 -5.56
CA PHE A 121 17.62 -23.92 -4.79
C PHE A 121 17.53 -25.17 -5.69
N ASP A 122 16.63 -25.14 -6.67
CA ASP A 122 16.50 -26.19 -7.68
C ASP A 122 16.85 -25.64 -9.05
N LYS A 123 17.82 -26.30 -9.72
CA LYS A 123 18.25 -25.92 -11.08
C LYS A 123 17.17 -26.07 -12.13
N SER A 124 16.18 -26.94 -11.90
CA SER A 124 15.06 -27.13 -12.84
C SER A 124 14.16 -25.89 -12.90
N ALA A 125 14.11 -25.09 -11.83
CA ALA A 125 13.29 -23.90 -11.75
C ALA A 125 13.87 -22.68 -12.49
N ILE A 126 15.11 -22.73 -12.98
CA ILE A 126 15.79 -21.59 -13.64
C ILE A 126 14.96 -21.05 -14.81
N GLY A 127 14.45 -21.94 -15.67
CA GLY A 127 13.66 -21.54 -16.82
C GLY A 127 12.28 -20.98 -16.48
N ASP A 128 11.70 -21.45 -15.39
CA ASP A 128 10.40 -20.95 -14.90
C ASP A 128 10.57 -19.56 -14.25
N ILE A 129 11.65 -19.38 -13.51
CA ILE A 129 12.04 -18.08 -12.95
C ILE A 129 12.31 -17.06 -14.07
N GLU A 130 13.03 -17.45 -15.11
CA GLU A 130 13.31 -16.59 -16.27
C GLU A 130 12.01 -16.16 -16.97
N ARG A 131 11.08 -17.09 -17.17
CA ARG A 131 9.77 -16.80 -17.76
C ARG A 131 8.94 -15.87 -16.89
N ALA A 132 8.91 -16.09 -15.59
CA ALA A 132 8.18 -15.27 -14.64
C ALA A 132 8.74 -13.83 -14.59
N ILE A 133 10.06 -13.66 -14.62
CA ILE A 133 10.70 -12.34 -14.66
C ILE A 133 10.38 -11.61 -15.96
N ASN A 134 10.45 -12.29 -17.12
CA ASN A 134 10.11 -11.70 -18.41
C ASN A 134 8.62 -11.37 -18.54
N ALA A 135 7.74 -12.12 -17.87
CA ALA A 135 6.30 -11.83 -17.81
C ALA A 135 5.95 -10.70 -16.83
N SER A 136 6.85 -10.39 -15.89
CA SER A 136 6.64 -9.32 -14.92
C SER A 136 6.93 -7.95 -15.52
N ASP A 137 6.16 -6.92 -15.11
CA ASP A 137 6.32 -5.51 -15.54
C ASP A 137 7.57 -4.81 -14.95
N ILE A 138 8.56 -5.59 -14.50
CA ILE A 138 9.78 -5.03 -13.89
C ILE A 138 10.70 -4.41 -14.96
N GLY A 139 10.63 -4.91 -16.20
CA GLY A 139 11.43 -4.40 -17.32
C GLY A 139 12.92 -4.75 -17.21
N LEU A 140 13.27 -5.83 -16.51
CA LEU A 140 14.62 -6.34 -16.41
C LEU A 140 14.76 -7.62 -17.25
N ASN A 141 15.85 -7.73 -18.01
CA ASN A 141 16.12 -8.92 -18.79
C ASN A 141 17.02 -9.87 -17.99
N PRO A 142 16.57 -11.10 -17.70
CA PRO A 142 17.39 -12.10 -17.06
C PRO A 142 18.45 -12.65 -18.01
N MET A 143 19.68 -12.78 -17.52
CA MET A 143 20.78 -13.49 -18.17
C MET A 143 21.02 -14.79 -17.41
N ASN A 144 20.90 -15.91 -18.09
CA ASN A 144 21.05 -17.23 -17.50
C ASN A 144 22.47 -17.74 -17.71
N ASP A 145 23.21 -17.96 -16.61
CA ASP A 145 24.57 -18.55 -16.61
C ASP A 145 24.55 -20.08 -16.37
N GLY A 146 23.39 -20.73 -16.47
CA GLY A 146 23.21 -22.17 -16.25
C GLY A 146 23.03 -22.57 -14.76
N ASN A 147 23.52 -21.81 -13.81
CA ASN A 147 23.37 -22.05 -12.38
C ASN A 147 22.65 -20.89 -11.66
N VAL A 148 22.74 -19.69 -12.22
CA VAL A 148 22.20 -18.46 -11.62
C VAL A 148 21.60 -17.58 -12.72
N ASN A 149 20.55 -16.87 -12.38
CA ASN A 149 20.00 -15.82 -13.22
C ASN A 149 20.54 -14.47 -12.75
N ARG A 150 21.17 -13.72 -13.66
CA ARG A 150 21.65 -12.37 -13.41
C ARG A 150 20.70 -11.36 -14.03
N LEU A 151 20.29 -10.39 -13.23
CA LEU A 151 19.49 -9.26 -13.68
C LEU A 151 20.35 -8.01 -13.67
N ASN A 152 20.50 -7.37 -14.81
CA ASN A 152 21.21 -6.11 -14.91
C ASN A 152 20.19 -4.95 -14.87
N VAL A 153 20.35 -4.06 -13.89
CA VAL A 153 19.54 -2.85 -13.75
C VAL A 153 20.21 -1.73 -14.53
N PRO A 154 19.56 -1.20 -15.60
CA PRO A 154 20.16 -0.12 -16.37
C PRO A 154 20.35 1.13 -15.54
N PRO A 155 21.47 1.87 -15.69
CA PRO A 155 21.70 3.13 -14.98
C PRO A 155 20.67 4.17 -15.41
N LEU A 156 20.27 5.00 -14.48
CA LEU A 156 19.37 6.12 -14.75
C LEU A 156 20.07 7.22 -15.57
N THR A 157 19.33 7.82 -16.49
CA THR A 157 19.81 9.03 -17.20
C THR A 157 19.88 10.21 -16.23
N GLU A 158 20.74 11.19 -16.49
CA GLU A 158 20.86 12.38 -15.65
C GLU A 158 19.55 13.18 -15.52
N GLU A 159 18.76 13.24 -16.58
CA GLU A 159 17.46 13.90 -16.56
C GLU A 159 16.51 13.18 -15.60
N ARG A 160 16.48 11.86 -15.68
CA ARG A 160 15.63 11.04 -14.80
C ARG A 160 16.05 11.12 -13.34
N ARG A 161 17.36 11.20 -13.06
CA ARG A 161 17.87 11.43 -11.70
C ARG A 161 17.38 12.76 -11.13
N LYS A 162 17.41 13.84 -11.93
CA LYS A 162 16.91 15.15 -11.52
C LYS A 162 15.41 15.18 -11.26
N GLU A 163 14.62 14.46 -12.07
CA GLU A 163 13.18 14.31 -11.84
C GLU A 163 12.89 13.56 -10.54
N LEU A 164 13.58 12.44 -10.32
CA LEU A 164 13.44 11.65 -9.10
C LEU A 164 13.89 12.40 -7.85
N ALA A 165 14.97 13.18 -7.93
CA ALA A 165 15.40 14.05 -6.84
C ALA A 165 14.33 15.09 -6.47
N LYS A 166 13.70 15.72 -7.48
CA LYS A 166 12.57 16.63 -7.24
C LYS A 166 11.36 15.92 -6.61
N LEU A 167 11.08 14.71 -7.06
CA LEU A 167 9.99 13.89 -6.48
C LEU A 167 10.28 13.56 -5.02
N VAL A 168 11.49 13.10 -4.69
CA VAL A 168 11.90 12.80 -3.31
C VAL A 168 11.82 14.02 -2.42
N SER A 169 12.33 15.16 -2.90
CA SER A 169 12.22 16.43 -2.16
C SER A 169 10.77 16.83 -1.90
N LYS A 170 9.88 16.66 -2.89
CA LYS A 170 8.46 16.94 -2.74
C LYS A 170 7.81 15.99 -1.70
N LEU A 171 8.06 14.69 -1.77
CA LEU A 171 7.57 13.73 -0.78
C LEU A 171 8.05 14.06 0.63
N GLY A 172 9.30 14.50 0.77
CA GLY A 172 9.84 14.97 2.04
C GLY A 172 9.11 16.20 2.58
N GLU A 173 8.81 17.19 1.71
CA GLU A 173 8.02 18.36 2.14
C GLU A 173 6.58 17.99 2.50
N ASP A 174 5.93 17.14 1.73
CA ASP A 174 4.58 16.64 2.02
C ASP A 174 4.55 15.91 3.39
N GLY A 175 5.58 15.13 3.69
CA GLY A 175 5.77 14.50 5.00
C GLY A 175 5.93 15.52 6.15
N LYS A 176 6.72 16.56 5.97
CA LYS A 176 6.85 17.64 6.96
C LYS A 176 5.53 18.37 7.19
N VAL A 177 4.75 18.59 6.13
CA VAL A 177 3.40 19.18 6.25
C VAL A 177 2.48 18.29 7.04
N ALA A 178 2.51 16.97 6.83
CA ALA A 178 1.73 16.00 7.59
C ALA A 178 2.10 16.04 9.09
N LEU A 179 3.39 16.04 9.44
CA LEU A 179 3.86 16.17 10.83
C LEU A 179 3.39 17.48 11.48
N ARG A 180 3.46 18.61 10.75
CA ARG A 180 2.94 19.89 11.23
C ARG A 180 1.44 19.88 11.45
N ASN A 181 0.68 19.12 10.66
CA ASN A 181 -0.76 18.97 10.85
C ASN A 181 -1.06 18.15 12.12
N VAL A 182 -0.36 17.02 12.34
CA VAL A 182 -0.49 16.25 13.59
C VAL A 182 -0.22 17.13 14.81
N ARG A 183 0.89 17.90 14.79
CA ARG A 183 1.19 18.86 15.85
C ARG A 183 0.05 19.86 16.06
N ARG A 184 -0.47 20.45 14.98
CA ARG A 184 -1.55 21.43 15.04
C ARG A 184 -2.81 20.85 15.67
N ASP A 185 -3.12 19.59 15.39
CA ASP A 185 -4.29 18.93 15.96
C ASP A 185 -4.08 18.64 17.46
N ALA A 186 -2.89 18.17 17.85
CA ALA A 186 -2.54 18.00 19.26
C ALA A 186 -2.61 19.33 20.05
N MET A 187 -2.07 20.42 19.47
CA MET A 187 -2.16 21.74 20.08
C MET A 187 -3.60 22.19 20.29
N LYS A 188 -4.50 21.94 19.33
CA LYS A 188 -5.94 22.25 19.51
C LYS A 188 -6.57 21.43 20.62
N SER A 189 -6.13 20.19 20.82
CA SER A 189 -6.61 19.35 21.93
C SER A 189 -6.11 19.90 23.27
N TYR A 190 -4.87 20.33 23.38
CA TYR A 190 -4.35 21.01 24.58
C TYR A 190 -5.07 22.34 24.86
N ASP A 191 -5.39 23.12 23.82
CA ASP A 191 -6.16 24.38 23.99
C ASP A 191 -7.62 24.12 24.49
N LYS A 192 -8.19 22.95 24.17
CA LYS A 192 -9.50 22.55 24.72
C LYS A 192 -9.38 22.18 26.19
N LEU A 193 -8.34 21.45 26.59
CA LEU A 193 -8.06 21.12 27.99
C LEU A 193 -7.81 22.39 28.85
N GLU A 194 -7.10 23.37 28.27
CA GLU A 194 -6.88 24.69 28.91
C GLU A 194 -8.19 25.40 29.21
N LYS A 195 -9.09 25.43 28.21
CA LYS A 195 -10.41 26.05 28.35
C LYS A 195 -11.34 25.29 29.29
N GLY A 196 -11.18 23.97 29.40
CA GLY A 196 -11.92 23.11 30.33
C GLY A 196 -11.47 23.27 31.78
N GLY A 197 -10.33 23.93 32.05
CA GLY A 197 -9.82 24.17 33.39
C GLY A 197 -9.27 22.92 34.09
N SER A 198 -9.06 21.84 33.35
CA SER A 198 -8.60 20.53 33.89
C SER A 198 -7.12 20.56 34.31
N LEU A 199 -6.34 21.47 33.75
CA LEU A 199 -4.88 21.56 33.94
C LEU A 199 -4.43 23.00 34.15
N GLY A 200 -3.37 23.19 34.93
CA GLY A 200 -2.76 24.50 35.16
C GLY A 200 -2.02 25.00 33.91
N GLU A 201 -1.99 26.32 33.69
CA GLU A 201 -1.34 26.96 32.54
C GLU A 201 0.13 26.51 32.36
N ASP A 202 0.88 26.37 33.47
CA ASP A 202 2.29 25.94 33.46
C ASP A 202 2.45 24.49 32.94
N GLN A 203 1.51 23.61 33.29
CA GLN A 203 1.52 22.21 32.84
C GLN A 203 1.23 22.14 31.35
N ILE A 204 0.26 22.91 30.88
CA ILE A 204 -0.08 22.96 29.43
C ILE A 204 1.07 23.57 28.63
N ALA A 205 1.76 24.57 29.13
CA ALA A 205 2.93 25.16 28.50
C ALA A 205 4.08 24.14 28.38
N ALA A 206 4.28 23.29 29.40
CA ALA A 206 5.26 22.21 29.36
C ALA A 206 4.89 21.13 28.33
N LEU A 207 3.62 20.71 28.25
CA LEU A 207 3.12 19.75 27.26
C LEU A 207 3.23 20.29 25.82
N LYS A 208 2.88 21.55 25.59
CA LYS A 208 3.04 22.20 24.28
C LYS A 208 4.51 22.21 23.86
N LYS A 209 5.43 22.45 24.79
CA LYS A 209 6.87 22.42 24.52
C LYS A 209 7.37 21.01 24.22
N SER A 210 6.95 19.99 24.97
CA SER A 210 7.32 18.60 24.70
C SER A 210 6.85 18.17 23.31
N MET A 211 5.64 18.56 22.89
CA MET A 211 5.10 18.31 21.57
C MET A 211 5.90 19.03 20.46
N ASP A 212 6.37 20.24 20.71
CA ASP A 212 7.23 20.97 19.77
C ASP A 212 8.58 20.27 19.61
N ASP A 213 9.21 19.85 20.71
CA ASP A 213 10.48 19.13 20.70
C ASP A 213 10.34 17.75 20.00
N LEU A 214 9.24 17.05 20.26
CA LEU A 214 8.90 15.79 19.60
C LEU A 214 8.79 16.01 18.08
N THR A 215 7.96 16.97 17.66
CA THR A 215 7.77 17.30 16.24
C THR A 215 9.09 17.67 15.57
N ALA A 216 9.94 18.46 16.23
CA ALA A 216 11.25 18.84 15.70
C ALA A 216 12.16 17.62 15.49
N SER A 217 12.09 16.62 16.38
CA SER A 217 12.85 15.38 16.23
C SER A 217 12.41 14.57 15.00
N TYR A 218 11.09 14.45 14.77
CA TYR A 218 10.56 13.75 13.61
C TYR A 218 10.84 14.49 12.30
N VAL A 219 10.76 15.82 12.29
CA VAL A 219 11.13 16.63 11.12
C VAL A 219 12.59 16.41 10.75
N LYS A 220 13.49 16.35 11.72
CA LYS A 220 14.93 16.02 11.46
C LYS A 220 15.09 14.63 10.86
N LYS A 221 14.38 13.62 11.36
CA LYS A 221 14.40 12.26 10.79
C LYS A 221 13.94 12.25 9.33
N VAL A 222 12.88 13.00 8.99
CA VAL A 222 12.42 13.14 7.60
C VAL A 222 13.48 13.82 6.73
N GLU A 223 14.14 14.88 7.22
CA GLU A 223 15.20 15.55 6.49
C GLU A 223 16.42 14.66 6.25
N GLU A 224 16.82 13.89 7.25
CA GLU A 224 17.91 12.92 7.13
C GLU A 224 17.56 11.82 6.12
N ALA A 225 16.34 11.26 6.18
CA ALA A 225 15.87 10.27 5.21
C ALA A 225 15.81 10.83 3.78
N THR A 226 15.33 12.08 3.62
CA THR A 226 15.30 12.77 2.31
C THR A 226 16.69 12.95 1.77
N LYS A 227 17.63 13.47 2.56
CA LYS A 227 19.04 13.67 2.16
C LYS A 227 19.74 12.35 1.82
N ALA A 228 19.50 11.30 2.61
CA ALA A 228 20.04 9.98 2.33
C ALA A 228 19.55 9.45 0.97
N LYS A 229 18.27 9.62 0.66
CA LYS A 229 17.68 9.23 -0.63
C LYS A 229 18.22 10.07 -1.80
N GLU A 230 18.37 11.36 -1.63
CA GLU A 230 18.98 12.24 -2.63
C GLU A 230 20.44 11.84 -2.91
N THR A 231 21.21 11.50 -1.86
CA THR A 231 22.59 11.02 -2.00
C THR A 231 22.66 9.68 -2.73
N GLU A 232 21.73 8.75 -2.44
CA GLU A 232 21.61 7.49 -3.16
C GLU A 232 21.38 7.70 -4.66
N LEU A 233 20.51 8.67 -5.04
CA LEU A 233 20.24 9.00 -6.44
C LEU A 233 21.45 9.63 -7.16
N GLN A 234 22.34 10.30 -6.43
CA GLN A 234 23.55 10.93 -6.99
C GLN A 234 24.71 9.95 -7.15
N GLN A 235 24.78 8.92 -6.29
CA GLN A 235 25.89 7.95 -6.27
C GLN A 235 25.75 6.80 -7.28
N VAL A 236 24.65 6.73 -8.01
CA VAL A 236 24.38 5.78 -9.08
C VAL A 236 24.63 6.46 -10.43
#